data_13d0630e6c9a6e98dd6d6a7491ac95ac
#
_entry.id   13d0630e6c9a6e98dd6d6a7491ac95ac
#
_cell.length_a   1.000
_cell.length_b   1.000
_cell.length_c   1.000
_cell.angle_alpha   90.00
_cell.angle_beta   90.00
_cell.angle_gamma   90.00
#
_symmetry.space_group_name_H-M   'P 1'
#
loop_
_entity.id
_entity.type
_entity.pdbx_description
1 polymer ?
#
loop_
_entity_poly.entity_id
_entity_poly.type
_entity_poly.pdbx_seq_one_letter_code
_entity_poly.pdbx_strand_id
1 'polypeptide(L)'
;MDKQLAWLDSVLTTAKEDWVLVIGHHPIYADTDKSESERTNLQKRLDTILRKHKNVDMYLCGHIHNFQHVRKAGSNIDYVVNTSGSLSRDVKPVDGTKFCSSETGFSLITADKKVLTAYDQ
;
A
#
# COMPACT_ATOMS: atom_id res chain seq x y z
N MET A 1 -15.13 3.77 11.15
CA MET A 1 -13.73 4.07 10.78
C MET A 1 -12.89 4.58 11.95
N ASP A 2 -13.41 5.48 12.76
CA ASP A 2 -12.61 6.06 13.87
C ASP A 2 -12.09 5.03 14.86
N LYS A 3 -12.92 4.06 15.23
CA LYS A 3 -12.50 2.97 16.12
C LYS A 3 -11.40 2.12 15.51
N GLN A 4 -11.50 1.85 14.22
CA GLN A 4 -10.52 1.05 13.49
C GLN A 4 -9.18 1.77 13.38
N LEU A 5 -9.20 3.08 13.12
CA LEU A 5 -7.99 3.87 13.06
C LEU A 5 -7.31 3.99 14.43
N ALA A 6 -8.09 4.15 15.49
CA ALA A 6 -7.57 4.19 16.86
C ALA A 6 -6.94 2.85 17.24
N TRP A 7 -7.58 1.74 16.86
CA TRP A 7 -7.02 0.40 17.05
C TRP A 7 -5.70 0.23 16.31
N LEU A 8 -5.65 0.63 15.04
CA LEU A 8 -4.44 0.54 14.24
C LEU A 8 -3.29 1.35 14.85
N ASP A 9 -3.56 2.58 15.26
CA ASP A 9 -2.57 3.44 15.91
C ASP A 9 -2.01 2.77 17.17
N SER A 10 -2.87 2.16 17.96
CA SER A 10 -2.49 1.43 19.17
C SER A 10 -1.60 0.23 18.85
N VAL A 11 -1.98 -0.58 17.86
CA VAL A 11 -1.23 -1.77 17.46
C VAL A 11 0.16 -1.37 16.94
N LEU A 12 0.24 -0.34 16.12
CA LEU A 12 1.51 0.12 15.57
C LEU A 12 2.43 0.69 16.65
N THR A 13 1.85 1.29 17.68
CA THR A 13 2.64 1.81 18.82
C THR A 13 3.35 0.70 19.58
N THR A 14 2.75 -0.49 19.66
CA THR A 14 3.27 -1.61 20.45
C THR A 14 3.96 -2.69 19.62
N ALA A 15 3.85 -2.64 18.29
CA ALA A 15 4.46 -3.64 17.41
C ALA A 15 5.99 -3.57 17.50
N LYS A 16 6.63 -4.74 17.65
CA LYS A 16 8.09 -4.88 17.78
C LYS A 16 8.69 -5.78 16.70
N GLU A 17 7.89 -6.21 15.75
CA GLU A 17 8.33 -7.07 14.66
C GLU A 17 9.31 -6.32 13.76
N ASP A 18 10.23 -7.06 13.13
CA ASP A 18 11.21 -6.48 12.20
C ASP A 18 10.55 -5.86 10.98
N TRP A 19 9.45 -6.46 10.52
CA TRP A 19 8.69 -5.98 9.37
C TRP A 19 7.22 -5.83 9.72
N VAL A 20 6.65 -4.70 9.36
CA VAL A 20 5.24 -4.40 9.61
C VAL A 20 4.58 -4.01 8.29
N LEU A 21 3.59 -4.80 7.90
CA LEU A 21 2.79 -4.56 6.70
C LEU A 21 1.36 -4.28 7.14
N VAL A 22 0.77 -3.21 6.60
CA VAL A 22 -0.62 -2.87 6.84
C VAL A 22 -1.41 -3.20 5.58
N ILE A 23 -2.52 -3.88 5.72
CA ILE A 23 -3.33 -4.36 4.60
C ILE A 23 -4.70 -3.74 4.65
N GLY A 24 -5.15 -3.18 3.53
CA GLY A 24 -6.48 -2.63 3.38
C GLY A 24 -7.04 -2.93 1.99
N HIS A 25 -8.31 -2.62 1.77
CA HIS A 25 -8.93 -2.87 0.47
C HIS A 25 -8.62 -1.76 -0.54
N HIS A 26 -8.81 -0.51 -0.15
CA HIS A 26 -8.66 0.63 -1.05
C HIS A 26 -7.25 1.18 -1.08
N PRO A 27 -6.78 1.66 -2.25
CA PRO A 27 -5.47 2.30 -2.33
C PRO A 27 -5.43 3.67 -1.64
N ILE A 28 -4.25 4.02 -1.15
CA ILE A 28 -3.97 5.38 -0.65
C ILE A 28 -3.40 6.22 -1.80
N TYR A 29 -2.40 5.70 -2.49
CA TYR A 29 -1.77 6.32 -3.66
C TYR A 29 -1.75 5.34 -4.82
N ALA A 30 -2.34 5.73 -5.94
CA ALA A 30 -2.39 4.88 -7.12
C ALA A 30 -2.88 5.67 -8.34
N ASP A 31 -2.57 5.17 -9.53
CA ASP A 31 -3.20 5.61 -10.75
C ASP A 31 -4.56 4.92 -10.88
N THR A 32 -5.64 5.68 -10.71
CA THR A 32 -7.02 5.22 -10.91
C THR A 32 -7.96 6.41 -10.86
N ASP A 33 -9.07 6.31 -11.57
CA ASP A 33 -10.16 7.27 -11.50
C ASP A 33 -11.26 6.83 -10.53
N LYS A 34 -11.09 5.64 -9.91
CA LYS A 34 -12.09 5.08 -9.00
C LYS A 34 -11.87 5.56 -7.58
N SER A 35 -12.98 5.78 -6.88
CA SER A 35 -12.99 6.01 -5.43
C SER A 35 -12.09 7.18 -5.01
N GLU A 36 -12.09 8.27 -5.76
CA GLU A 36 -11.24 9.42 -5.49
C GLU A 36 -11.47 9.99 -4.10
N SER A 37 -12.71 10.14 -3.69
CA SER A 37 -13.05 10.68 -2.36
C SER A 37 -12.53 9.77 -1.24
N GLU A 38 -12.57 8.45 -1.45
CA GLU A 38 -12.02 7.51 -0.47
C GLU A 38 -10.50 7.60 -0.39
N ARG A 39 -9.81 7.73 -1.53
CA ARG A 39 -8.36 7.92 -1.53
C ARG A 39 -7.97 9.20 -0.80
N THR A 40 -8.68 10.29 -1.09
CA THR A 40 -8.41 11.58 -0.42
C THR A 40 -8.60 11.44 1.10
N ASN A 41 -9.67 10.77 1.53
CA ASN A 41 -9.92 10.54 2.94
C ASN A 41 -8.84 9.66 3.57
N LEU A 42 -8.40 8.61 2.89
CA LEU A 42 -7.34 7.73 3.38
C LEU A 42 -6.00 8.45 3.46
N GLN A 43 -5.71 9.33 2.51
CA GLN A 43 -4.50 10.16 2.56
C GLN A 43 -4.49 11.07 3.78
N LYS A 44 -5.64 11.63 4.15
CA LYS A 44 -5.76 12.53 5.31
C LYS A 44 -5.74 11.80 6.64
N ARG A 45 -6.37 10.64 6.72
CA ARG A 45 -6.64 9.95 7.97
C ARG A 45 -5.75 8.73 8.19
N LEU A 46 -5.74 7.80 7.25
CA LEU A 46 -4.97 6.57 7.40
C LEU A 46 -3.47 6.81 7.19
N ASP A 47 -3.11 7.49 6.12
CA ASP A 47 -1.69 7.71 5.81
C ASP A 47 -1.00 8.56 6.87
N THR A 48 -1.72 9.47 7.50
CA THR A 48 -1.20 10.25 8.63
C THR A 48 -0.77 9.33 9.77
N ILE A 49 -1.57 8.31 10.08
CA ILE A 49 -1.22 7.32 11.10
C ILE A 49 -0.03 6.48 10.66
N LEU A 50 -0.03 6.00 9.42
CA LEU A 50 1.06 5.17 8.91
C LEU A 50 2.39 5.90 8.95
N ARG A 51 2.41 7.17 8.53
CA ARG A 51 3.65 7.98 8.51
C ARG A 51 4.12 8.38 9.91
N LYS A 52 3.23 8.45 10.86
CA LYS A 52 3.57 8.72 12.25
C LYS A 52 4.43 7.61 12.86
N HIS A 53 4.21 6.37 12.43
CA HIS A 53 4.92 5.20 12.92
C HIS A 53 6.04 4.81 11.97
N LYS A 54 7.28 4.91 12.44
CA LYS A 54 8.47 4.62 11.61
C LYS A 54 8.66 3.14 11.33
N ASN A 55 7.92 2.28 12.02
CA ASN A 55 8.01 0.83 11.84
C ASN A 55 7.11 0.28 10.73
N VAL A 56 6.30 1.12 10.08
CA VAL A 56 5.48 0.67 8.95
C VAL A 56 6.33 0.62 7.70
N ASP A 57 6.41 -0.56 7.08
CA ASP A 57 7.23 -0.79 5.89
C ASP A 57 6.44 -0.77 4.60
N MET A 58 5.20 -1.26 4.63
CA MET A 58 4.39 -1.42 3.43
C MET A 58 2.91 -1.26 3.74
N TYR A 59 2.18 -0.65 2.82
CA TYR A 59 0.72 -0.71 2.77
C TYR A 59 0.32 -1.49 1.52
N LEU A 60 -0.35 -2.60 1.71
CA LEU A 60 -0.76 -3.50 0.63
C LEU A 60 -2.28 -3.43 0.46
N CYS A 61 -2.73 -3.25 -0.77
CA CYS A 61 -4.16 -3.08 -1.05
C CYS A 61 -4.58 -3.71 -2.37
N GLY A 62 -5.86 -3.59 -2.68
CA GLY A 62 -6.47 -4.14 -3.86
C GLY A 62 -7.36 -3.15 -4.59
N HIS A 63 -8.55 -3.60 -4.96
CA HIS A 63 -9.65 -2.81 -5.52
C HIS A 63 -9.54 -2.46 -7.01
N ILE A 64 -8.38 -2.06 -7.52
CA ILE A 64 -8.27 -1.43 -8.85
C ILE A 64 -7.65 -2.30 -9.95
N HIS A 65 -7.61 -3.59 -9.78
CA HIS A 65 -7.34 -4.62 -10.81
C HIS A 65 -6.10 -4.36 -11.68
N ASN A 66 -5.01 -3.94 -11.06
CA ASN A 66 -3.69 -3.86 -11.69
C ASN A 66 -2.61 -3.99 -10.64
N PHE A 67 -1.36 -3.91 -11.05
CA PHE A 67 -0.21 -3.92 -10.14
C PHE A 67 0.41 -2.54 -10.13
N GLN A 68 0.61 -1.98 -8.94
CA GLN A 68 1.30 -0.71 -8.77
C GLN A 68 2.18 -0.75 -7.53
N HIS A 69 3.35 -0.18 -7.63
CA HIS A 69 4.25 0.02 -6.50
C HIS A 69 4.64 1.49 -6.48
N VAL A 70 4.24 2.20 -5.45
CA VAL A 70 4.43 3.64 -5.33
C VAL A 70 5.19 3.94 -4.04
N ARG A 71 6.14 4.85 -4.12
CA ARG A 71 6.82 5.41 -2.95
C ARG A 71 6.79 6.93 -3.05
N LYS A 72 6.32 7.59 -2.00
CA LYS A 72 6.20 9.05 -1.98
C LYS A 72 7.42 9.69 -1.34
N ALA A 73 7.79 10.87 -1.81
CA ALA A 73 8.89 11.63 -1.23
C ALA A 73 8.65 11.89 0.26
N GLY A 74 9.70 11.73 1.06
CA GLY A 74 9.63 11.93 2.51
C GLY A 74 9.01 10.76 3.27
N SER A 75 8.75 9.64 2.61
CA SER A 75 8.20 8.44 3.24
C SER A 75 9.04 7.21 2.90
N ASN A 76 9.16 6.31 3.86
CA ASN A 76 9.82 5.01 3.67
C ASN A 76 8.80 3.88 3.46
N ILE A 77 7.54 4.21 3.29
CA ILE A 77 6.48 3.23 3.10
C ILE A 77 6.37 2.89 1.62
N ASP A 78 6.31 1.59 1.31
CA ASP A 78 5.98 1.10 -0.02
C ASP A 78 4.47 0.90 -0.10
N TYR A 79 3.82 1.61 -1.01
CA TYR A 79 2.38 1.48 -1.26
C TYR A 79 2.19 0.56 -2.45
N VAL A 80 1.60 -0.62 -2.23
CA VAL A 80 1.51 -1.67 -3.24
C VAL A 80 0.05 -2.00 -3.52
N VAL A 81 -0.34 -1.93 -4.78
CA VAL A 81 -1.61 -2.45 -5.28
C VAL A 81 -1.35 -3.80 -5.92
N ASN A 82 -2.07 -4.82 -5.49
CA ASN A 82 -1.84 -6.19 -5.93
C ASN A 82 -3.18 -6.87 -6.21
N THR A 83 -3.81 -6.54 -7.33
CA THR A 83 -5.15 -7.04 -7.65
C THR A 83 -5.38 -7.28 -9.13
N SER A 84 -4.56 -8.08 -9.76
CA SER A 84 -4.77 -8.44 -11.16
C SER A 84 -4.70 -9.95 -11.37
N GLY A 85 -5.31 -10.71 -10.46
CA GLY A 85 -5.30 -12.17 -10.54
C GLY A 85 -6.20 -12.72 -11.65
N SER A 86 -7.32 -12.07 -11.94
CA SER A 86 -8.27 -12.54 -12.95
C SER A 86 -8.73 -11.45 -13.90
N LEU A 87 -8.81 -10.21 -13.45
CA LEU A 87 -9.19 -9.05 -14.26
C LEU A 87 -8.03 -8.06 -14.27
N SER A 88 -7.91 -7.29 -15.34
CA SER A 88 -6.90 -6.26 -15.42
C SER A 88 -7.48 -4.95 -15.92
N ARG A 89 -6.88 -3.84 -15.49
CA ARG A 89 -7.21 -2.50 -15.93
C ARG A 89 -5.94 -1.79 -16.33
N ASP A 90 -6.05 -0.92 -17.32
CA ASP A 90 -4.93 -0.10 -17.75
C ASP A 90 -4.39 0.73 -16.60
N VAL A 91 -3.09 0.98 -16.62
CA VAL A 91 -2.40 1.72 -15.59
C VAL A 91 -1.28 2.54 -16.21
N LYS A 92 -1.05 3.71 -15.66
CA LYS A 92 0.08 4.57 -16.06
C LYS A 92 0.82 5.06 -14.84
N PRO A 93 2.10 5.41 -14.96
CA PRO A 93 2.84 5.96 -13.83
C PRO A 93 2.22 7.25 -13.31
N VAL A 94 2.26 7.41 -11.99
CA VAL A 94 1.95 8.66 -11.29
C VAL A 94 3.19 9.07 -10.50
N ASP A 95 3.14 10.20 -9.81
CA ASP A 95 4.26 10.64 -9.00
C ASP A 95 4.62 9.56 -7.96
N GLY A 96 5.86 9.12 -7.98
CA GLY A 96 6.37 8.11 -7.06
C GLY A 96 6.24 6.67 -7.52
N THR A 97 5.68 6.41 -8.69
CA THR A 97 5.56 5.04 -9.21
C THR A 97 6.93 4.40 -9.43
N LYS A 98 7.15 3.26 -8.80
CA LYS A 98 8.34 2.42 -9.00
C LYS A 98 8.10 1.32 -10.01
N PHE A 99 6.87 0.79 -10.07
CA PHE A 99 6.47 -0.26 -10.98
C PHE A 99 4.97 -0.18 -11.21
N CYS A 100 4.52 -0.46 -12.41
CA CYS A 100 3.11 -0.65 -12.71
C CYS A 100 2.94 -1.62 -13.88
N SER A 101 1.86 -2.39 -13.85
CA SER A 101 1.55 -3.37 -14.90
C SER A 101 0.04 -3.61 -14.96
N SER A 102 -0.49 -3.69 -16.17
CA SER A 102 -1.88 -4.08 -16.44
C SER A 102 -2.03 -5.58 -16.73
N GLU A 103 -0.95 -6.35 -16.69
CA GLU A 103 -1.02 -7.79 -16.91
C GLU A 103 -1.62 -8.51 -15.71
N THR A 104 -2.22 -9.67 -15.94
CA THR A 104 -2.67 -10.54 -14.85
C THR A 104 -1.48 -11.27 -14.24
N GLY A 105 -1.57 -11.60 -12.97
CA GLY A 105 -0.48 -12.27 -12.28
C GLY A 105 -0.62 -12.21 -10.76
N PHE A 106 0.50 -12.29 -10.09
CA PHE A 106 0.55 -12.24 -8.64
C PHE A 106 1.88 -11.63 -8.19
N SER A 107 1.95 -11.29 -6.91
CA SER A 107 3.19 -10.78 -6.31
C SER A 107 3.67 -11.75 -5.23
N LEU A 108 4.98 -11.88 -5.11
CA LEU A 108 5.62 -12.61 -4.04
C LEU A 108 6.38 -11.62 -3.15
N ILE A 109 6.10 -11.65 -1.86
CA ILE A 109 6.79 -10.82 -0.88
C ILE A 109 7.60 -11.72 0.03
N THR A 110 8.88 -11.45 0.15
CA THR A 110 9.77 -12.17 1.06
C THR A 110 10.34 -11.21 2.09
N ALA A 111 10.46 -11.69 3.31
CA ALA A 111 11.01 -10.88 4.40
C ALA A 111 12.01 -11.73 5.18
N ASP A 112 13.18 -11.18 5.44
CA ASP A 112 14.14 -11.76 6.36
C ASP A 112 14.59 -10.66 7.33
N LYS A 113 15.58 -10.93 8.17
CA LYS A 113 15.99 -9.95 9.21
C LYS A 113 16.47 -8.61 8.65
N LYS A 114 16.87 -8.55 7.40
CA LYS A 114 17.49 -7.36 6.80
C LYS A 114 16.76 -6.84 5.58
N VAL A 115 16.06 -7.68 4.85
CA VAL A 115 15.53 -7.34 3.52
C VAL A 115 14.06 -7.73 3.41
N LEU A 116 13.25 -6.78 2.96
CA LEU A 116 11.88 -7.00 2.53
C LEU A 116 11.84 -6.80 1.03
N THR A 117 11.43 -7.82 0.28
CA THR A 117 11.42 -7.78 -1.17
C THR A 117 10.05 -8.16 -1.72
N ALA A 118 9.57 -7.41 -2.70
CA ALA A 118 8.34 -7.71 -3.44
C ALA A 118 8.70 -8.10 -4.88
N TYR A 119 8.16 -9.21 -5.33
CA TYR A 119 8.32 -9.70 -6.71
C TYR A 119 6.97 -9.68 -7.39
N ASP A 120 6.85 -8.93 -8.47
CA ASP A 120 5.62 -8.82 -9.25
C ASP A 120 5.68 -9.72 -10.47
N GLN A 121 4.61 -10.48 -10.69
CA GLN A 121 4.50 -11.41 -11.80
C GLN A 121 3.36 -11.03 -12.75
#